data_662283d176ab9ff8af47dd9366bdf922
#
_entry.id   662283d176ab9ff8af47dd9366bdf922
#
_cell.length_a   1.000
_cell.length_b   1.000
_cell.length_c   1.000
_cell.angle_alpha   90.00
_cell.angle_beta   90.00
_cell.angle_gamma   90.00
#
_symmetry.space_group_name_H-M   'P 1'
#
loop_
_entity.id
_entity.type
_entity.pdbx_description
1 polymer ?
#
loop_
_entity_poly.entity_id
_entity_poly.type
_entity_poly.pdbx_seq_one_letter_code
_entity_poly.pdbx_strand_id
1 'polypeptide(L)'
;MKRIFILLFCFLGSAQTIFAQAAISYYPVTSYLGVSTNPDKRIWADFRLETNTLGGNSNMEISPKLNLKRTEIVKAYVGLGVNSNIFYGLFNNGQYINGYFVSGGIMVSPFKRVRNLSFIFEISPYVNYTLNDGMIRTNLGIAWHFKKKTRELPLPTNGNKDIE
;
A
#
# COMPACT_ATOMS: atom_id res chain seq x y z
N MET A 1 -14.16 19.71 24.90
CA MET A 1 -12.95 18.88 25.02
C MET A 1 -13.26 17.39 25.15
N LYS A 2 -14.16 16.90 26.03
CA LYS A 2 -14.46 15.45 26.17
C LYS A 2 -14.90 14.76 24.88
N ARG A 3 -15.70 15.43 24.02
CA ARG A 3 -16.19 14.84 22.74
C ARG A 3 -15.08 14.62 21.72
N ILE A 4 -14.07 15.48 21.68
CA ILE A 4 -12.90 15.34 20.80
C ILE A 4 -12.03 14.15 21.23
N PHE A 5 -11.89 13.93 22.54
CA PHE A 5 -11.15 12.79 23.09
C PHE A 5 -11.81 11.44 22.76
N ILE A 6 -13.16 11.38 22.81
CA ILE A 6 -13.91 10.18 22.46
C ILE A 6 -13.78 9.87 20.97
N LEU A 7 -13.88 10.89 20.10
CA LEU A 7 -13.66 10.72 18.66
C LEU A 7 -12.23 10.25 18.33
N LEU A 8 -11.23 10.83 18.99
CA LEU A 8 -9.83 10.44 18.83
C LEU A 8 -9.59 8.99 19.30
N PHE A 9 -10.23 8.59 20.41
CA PHE A 9 -10.11 7.23 20.95
C PHE A 9 -10.81 6.19 20.07
N CYS A 10 -11.98 6.52 19.50
CA CYS A 10 -12.67 5.68 18.52
C CYS A 10 -11.87 5.55 17.22
N PHE A 11 -11.20 6.64 16.79
CA PHE A 11 -10.34 6.62 15.61
C PHE A 11 -9.09 5.75 15.81
N LEU A 12 -8.45 5.83 16.97
CA LEU A 12 -7.31 5.00 17.36
C LEU A 12 -7.70 3.52 17.53
N GLY A 13 -8.88 3.23 18.06
CA GLY A 13 -9.40 1.87 18.22
C GLY A 13 -9.72 1.19 16.88
N SER A 14 -10.25 1.93 15.91
CA SER A 14 -10.52 1.41 14.55
C SER A 14 -9.25 1.22 13.73
N ALA A 15 -8.18 1.96 14.02
CA ALA A 15 -6.90 1.84 13.33
C ALA A 15 -6.25 0.45 13.53
N GLN A 16 -6.42 -0.17 14.68
CA GLN A 16 -5.79 -1.47 14.99
C GLN A 16 -6.27 -2.61 14.07
N THR A 17 -7.51 -2.58 13.60
CA THR A 17 -8.04 -3.58 12.66
C THR A 17 -7.51 -3.40 11.23
N ILE A 18 -7.11 -2.17 10.88
CA ILE A 18 -6.57 -1.85 9.55
C ILE A 18 -5.12 -2.31 9.44
N PHE A 19 -4.32 -2.14 10.50
CA PHE A 19 -2.90 -2.54 10.52
C PHE A 19 -2.69 -4.06 10.51
N ALA A 20 -3.67 -4.86 10.91
CA ALA A 20 -3.55 -6.32 10.95
C ALA A 20 -3.36 -6.98 9.56
N GLN A 21 -3.52 -6.23 8.47
CA GLN A 21 -3.40 -6.72 7.10
C GLN A 21 -2.71 -5.71 6.17
N ALA A 22 -1.97 -4.77 6.74
CA ALA A 22 -1.19 -3.78 5.98
C ALA A 22 0.04 -4.42 5.32
N ALA A 23 0.64 -3.71 4.38
CA ALA A 23 1.97 -4.03 3.89
C ALA A 23 2.85 -2.77 3.92
N ILE A 24 4.13 -2.98 4.15
CA ILE A 24 5.16 -1.95 4.01
C ILE A 24 5.97 -2.30 2.76
N SER A 25 6.23 -1.32 1.93
CA SER A 25 7.01 -1.47 0.70
C SER A 25 8.15 -0.45 0.64
N TYR A 26 9.23 -0.83 -0.04
CA TYR A 26 10.32 0.07 -0.33
C TYR A 26 10.69 -0.02 -1.81
N TYR A 27 10.88 1.12 -2.44
CA TYR A 27 11.21 1.28 -3.86
C TYR A 27 12.59 1.92 -3.99
N PRO A 28 13.68 1.12 -4.08
CA PRO A 28 15.05 1.65 -4.03
C PRO A 28 15.40 2.58 -5.19
N VAL A 29 14.85 2.34 -6.38
CA VAL A 29 15.14 3.17 -7.58
C VAL A 29 14.59 4.58 -7.44
N THR A 30 13.42 4.73 -6.87
CA THR A 30 12.72 6.02 -6.71
C THR A 30 12.76 6.54 -5.28
N SER A 31 13.41 5.80 -4.37
CA SER A 31 13.55 6.15 -2.95
C SER A 31 12.22 6.42 -2.24
N TYR A 32 11.17 5.65 -2.54
CA TYR A 32 9.89 5.72 -1.85
C TYR A 32 9.75 4.63 -0.79
N LEU A 33 9.31 5.03 0.39
CA LEU A 33 8.78 4.13 1.42
C LEU A 33 7.25 4.14 1.31
N GLY A 34 6.64 2.96 1.20
CA GLY A 34 5.20 2.81 1.04
C GLY A 34 4.56 2.10 2.22
N VAL A 35 3.34 2.50 2.55
CA VAL A 35 2.43 1.78 3.44
C VAL A 35 1.13 1.58 2.69
N SER A 36 0.69 0.34 2.58
CA SER A 36 -0.56 0.02 1.92
C SER A 36 -1.54 -0.67 2.87
N THR A 37 -2.82 -0.48 2.62
CA THR A 37 -3.87 -1.30 3.23
C THR A 37 -3.72 -2.74 2.73
N ASN A 38 -4.69 -3.58 2.92
CA ASN A 38 -4.57 -4.99 2.53
C ASN A 38 -4.49 -5.22 1.01
N PRO A 39 -3.29 -5.48 0.42
CA PRO A 39 -3.14 -5.74 -1.02
C PRO A 39 -3.74 -7.07 -1.49
N ASP A 40 -4.24 -7.90 -0.58
CA ASP A 40 -4.97 -9.13 -0.90
C ASP A 40 -6.45 -8.84 -1.22
N LYS A 41 -6.97 -7.65 -0.89
CA LYS A 41 -8.33 -7.23 -1.23
C LYS A 41 -8.42 -6.79 -2.69
N ARG A 42 -9.66 -6.78 -3.23
CA ARG A 42 -9.92 -6.32 -4.59
C ARG A 42 -9.58 -4.84 -4.76
N ILE A 43 -9.93 -4.03 -3.76
CA ILE A 43 -9.62 -2.60 -3.71
C ILE A 43 -8.76 -2.36 -2.46
N TRP A 44 -7.68 -1.62 -2.62
CA TRP A 44 -6.77 -1.26 -1.56
C TRP A 44 -6.15 0.12 -1.84
N ALA A 45 -5.55 0.73 -0.85
CA ALA A 45 -4.91 2.03 -0.97
C ALA A 45 -3.42 1.91 -0.67
N ASP A 46 -2.62 2.67 -1.38
CA ASP A 46 -1.17 2.76 -1.24
C ASP A 46 -0.81 4.22 -0.94
N PHE A 47 -0.02 4.41 0.08
CA PHE A 47 0.54 5.67 0.49
C PHE A 47 2.06 5.56 0.44
N ARG A 48 2.72 6.50 -0.23
CA ARG A 48 4.18 6.52 -0.40
C ARG A 48 4.76 7.84 0.02
N LEU A 49 5.93 7.79 0.64
CA LEU A 49 6.71 8.96 1.05
C LEU A 49 8.11 8.85 0.42
N GLU A 50 8.54 9.91 -0.22
CA GLU A 50 9.90 10.04 -0.72
C GLU A 50 10.88 10.18 0.44
N THR A 51 11.93 9.36 0.46
CA THR A 51 12.85 9.28 1.61
C THR A 51 14.19 9.95 1.40
N ASN A 52 14.58 10.25 0.16
CA ASN A 52 15.87 10.90 -0.15
C ASN A 52 15.86 12.41 0.09
N THR A 53 14.68 13.03 0.24
CA THR A 53 14.50 14.48 0.46
C THR A 53 13.81 14.79 1.78
N LEU A 54 13.97 13.93 2.80
CA LEU A 54 13.41 14.14 4.13
C LEU A 54 13.90 15.46 4.72
N GLY A 55 13.02 16.45 4.82
CA GLY A 55 13.34 17.73 5.45
C GLY A 55 12.85 19.00 4.75
N GLY A 56 12.18 18.94 3.60
CA GLY A 56 11.67 20.16 2.96
C GLY A 56 10.84 19.93 1.71
N ASN A 57 11.32 19.09 0.82
CA ASN A 57 10.69 18.86 -0.49
C ASN A 57 10.26 17.39 -0.69
N SER A 58 9.90 16.69 0.39
CA SER A 58 9.47 15.29 0.27
C SER A 58 8.14 15.16 -0.44
N ASN A 59 8.14 14.43 -1.54
CA ASN A 59 6.92 14.09 -2.26
C ASN A 59 6.17 12.96 -1.55
N MET A 60 4.86 13.09 -1.54
CA MET A 60 3.93 12.09 -1.03
C MET A 60 2.99 11.65 -2.15
N GLU A 61 2.72 10.35 -2.20
CA GLU A 61 1.80 9.78 -3.17
C GLU A 61 0.68 9.03 -2.45
N ILE A 62 -0.54 9.25 -2.90
CA ILE A 62 -1.72 8.48 -2.46
C ILE A 62 -2.37 7.88 -3.69
N SER A 63 -2.61 6.57 -3.66
CA SER A 63 -3.14 5.84 -4.80
C SER A 63 -4.11 4.75 -4.36
N PRO A 64 -5.40 4.88 -4.63
CA PRO A 64 -6.32 3.75 -4.66
C PRO A 64 -5.94 2.81 -5.80
N LYS A 65 -5.96 1.51 -5.52
CA LYS A 65 -5.57 0.45 -6.46
C LYS A 65 -6.64 -0.63 -6.54
N LEU A 66 -6.82 -1.18 -7.73
CA LEU A 66 -7.74 -2.26 -8.05
C LEU A 66 -6.96 -3.48 -8.55
N ASN A 67 -7.09 -4.60 -7.87
CA ASN A 67 -6.55 -5.87 -8.33
C ASN A 67 -7.41 -6.44 -9.46
N LEU A 68 -6.82 -6.59 -10.65
CA LEU A 68 -7.42 -7.23 -11.82
C LEU A 68 -7.31 -8.75 -11.74
N LYS A 69 -6.15 -9.23 -11.30
CA LYS A 69 -5.88 -10.67 -11.09
C LYS A 69 -5.28 -10.88 -9.71
N ARG A 70 -5.77 -11.91 -9.02
CA ARG A 70 -5.29 -12.27 -7.68
C ARG A 70 -5.09 -13.77 -7.61
N THR A 71 -3.83 -14.19 -7.61
CA THR A 71 -3.44 -15.55 -7.27
C THR A 71 -2.57 -15.51 -6.03
N GLU A 72 -2.26 -16.65 -5.44
CA GLU A 72 -1.36 -16.71 -4.28
C GLU A 72 0.05 -16.18 -4.59
N ILE A 73 0.51 -16.35 -5.82
CA ILE A 73 1.88 -16.01 -6.24
C ILE A 73 1.92 -14.65 -6.93
N VAL A 74 0.94 -14.35 -7.79
CA VAL A 74 0.96 -13.16 -8.65
C VAL A 74 -0.33 -12.38 -8.50
N LYS A 75 -0.20 -11.06 -8.33
CA LYS A 75 -1.29 -10.10 -8.37
C LYS A 75 -0.98 -9.07 -9.43
N ALA A 76 -1.93 -8.80 -10.31
CA ALA A 76 -1.86 -7.70 -11.26
C ALA A 76 -2.87 -6.64 -10.85
N TYR A 77 -2.48 -5.38 -10.87
CA TYR A 77 -3.31 -4.27 -10.43
C TYR A 77 -3.15 -3.04 -11.31
N VAL A 78 -4.14 -2.18 -11.23
CA VAL A 78 -4.13 -0.82 -11.77
C VAL A 78 -4.49 0.15 -10.66
N GLY A 79 -4.06 1.40 -10.79
CA GLY A 79 -4.36 2.44 -9.81
C GLY A 79 -4.35 3.82 -10.44
N LEU A 80 -4.93 4.75 -9.71
CA LEU A 80 -4.87 6.18 -9.97
C LEU A 80 -4.24 6.84 -8.75
N GLY A 81 -3.48 7.91 -8.93
CA GLY A 81 -2.87 8.55 -7.78
C GLY A 81 -2.58 10.03 -7.98
N VAL A 82 -2.33 10.65 -6.85
CA VAL A 82 -1.95 12.05 -6.74
C VAL A 82 -0.57 12.12 -6.08
N ASN A 83 0.30 12.90 -6.68
CA ASN A 83 1.59 13.27 -6.11
C ASN A 83 1.47 14.67 -5.50
N SER A 84 1.90 14.82 -4.28
CA SER A 84 1.73 16.04 -3.48
C SER A 84 2.99 16.34 -2.70
N ASN A 85 3.29 17.63 -2.53
CA ASN A 85 4.32 18.11 -1.62
C ASN A 85 3.65 18.95 -0.52
N ILE A 86 3.17 18.26 0.51
CA ILE A 86 2.42 18.91 1.61
C ILE A 86 3.32 19.86 2.39
N PHE A 87 4.57 19.49 2.65
CA PHE A 87 5.49 20.32 3.42
C PHE A 87 5.80 21.63 2.69
N TYR A 88 6.09 21.57 1.39
CA TYR A 88 6.34 22.77 0.61
C TYR A 88 5.12 23.70 0.58
N GLY A 89 3.92 23.15 0.40
CA GLY A 89 2.68 23.91 0.40
C GLY A 89 2.40 24.61 1.72
N LEU A 90 2.64 23.95 2.85
CA LEU A 90 2.42 24.52 4.19
C LEU A 90 3.37 25.67 4.53
N PHE A 91 4.65 25.56 4.14
CA PHE A 91 5.65 26.54 4.52
C PHE A 91 5.77 27.73 3.55
N ASN A 92 5.41 27.53 2.29
CA ASN A 92 5.64 28.53 1.24
C ASN A 92 4.34 29.11 0.64
N ASN A 93 3.15 28.84 1.22
CA ASN A 93 1.85 29.17 0.63
C ASN A 93 1.76 28.75 -0.86
N GLY A 94 2.47 27.67 -1.20
CA GLY A 94 2.63 27.18 -2.54
C GLY A 94 1.57 26.14 -2.90
N GLN A 95 1.79 25.53 -4.05
CA GLN A 95 0.92 24.52 -4.57
C GLN A 95 1.16 23.17 -3.87
N TYR A 96 0.10 22.54 -3.40
CA TYR A 96 0.15 21.25 -2.70
C TYR A 96 0.25 20.06 -3.66
N ILE A 97 -0.40 20.14 -4.82
CA ILE A 97 -0.47 19.05 -5.79
C ILE A 97 0.59 19.27 -6.87
N ASN A 98 1.50 18.32 -7.02
CA ASN A 98 2.53 18.34 -8.06
C ASN A 98 2.02 17.71 -9.36
N GLY A 99 1.13 16.71 -9.28
CA GLY A 99 0.58 16.06 -10.44
C GLY A 99 -0.21 14.80 -10.15
N TYR A 100 -0.59 14.13 -11.22
CA TYR A 100 -1.45 12.95 -11.21
C TYR A 100 -0.75 11.80 -11.92
N PHE A 101 -1.09 10.58 -11.56
CA PHE A 101 -0.55 9.41 -12.24
C PHE A 101 -1.57 8.27 -12.32
N VAL A 102 -1.39 7.46 -13.34
CA VAL A 102 -2.01 6.14 -13.45
C VAL A 102 -0.92 5.13 -13.18
N SER A 103 -1.22 4.05 -12.49
CA SER A 103 -0.26 2.98 -12.27
C SER A 103 -0.78 1.65 -12.76
N GLY A 104 0.08 0.87 -13.37
CA GLY A 104 -0.15 -0.54 -13.69
C GLY A 104 0.99 -1.37 -13.20
N GLY A 105 0.73 -2.44 -12.46
CA GLY A 105 1.80 -3.21 -11.87
C GLY A 105 1.46 -4.66 -11.58
N ILE A 106 2.53 -5.39 -11.31
CA ILE A 106 2.47 -6.76 -10.83
C ILE A 106 3.20 -6.87 -9.48
N MET A 107 2.65 -7.67 -8.61
CA MET A 107 3.23 -8.04 -7.33
C MET A 107 3.41 -9.56 -7.32
N VAL A 108 4.64 -10.03 -7.10
CA VAL A 108 4.99 -11.46 -7.16
C VAL A 108 5.56 -11.90 -5.81
N SER A 109 5.00 -12.96 -5.24
CA SER A 109 5.48 -13.62 -4.00
C SER A 109 6.08 -14.98 -4.34
N PRO A 110 7.36 -15.06 -4.76
CA PRO A 110 7.94 -16.29 -5.34
C PRO A 110 8.25 -17.35 -4.28
N PHE A 111 8.38 -16.97 -3.03
CA PHE A 111 8.85 -17.86 -1.97
C PHE A 111 7.68 -18.48 -1.19
N LYS A 112 7.43 -19.78 -1.35
CA LYS A 112 6.39 -20.51 -0.60
C LYS A 112 6.62 -20.47 0.92
N ARG A 113 7.87 -20.42 1.38
CA ARG A 113 8.24 -20.35 2.81
C ARG A 113 8.06 -18.94 3.40
N VAL A 114 8.23 -17.89 2.58
CA VAL A 114 8.16 -16.49 3.02
C VAL A 114 7.06 -15.80 2.21
N ARG A 115 5.82 -16.23 2.40
CA ARG A 115 4.65 -15.69 1.69
C ARG A 115 4.38 -14.20 1.96
N ASN A 116 5.01 -13.67 2.99
CA ASN A 116 4.88 -12.26 3.36
C ASN A 116 5.74 -11.34 2.52
N LEU A 117 6.75 -11.88 1.81
CA LEU A 117 7.64 -11.11 0.95
C LEU A 117 7.12 -11.11 -0.48
N SER A 118 7.05 -9.93 -1.08
CA SER A 118 6.66 -9.74 -2.47
C SER A 118 7.60 -8.78 -3.18
N PHE A 119 7.83 -9.02 -4.45
CA PHE A 119 8.49 -8.09 -5.36
C PHE A 119 7.42 -7.36 -6.16
N ILE A 120 7.62 -6.06 -6.37
CA ILE A 120 6.70 -5.17 -7.09
C ILE A 120 7.42 -4.65 -8.32
N PHE A 121 6.74 -4.73 -9.46
CA PHE A 121 7.09 -4.02 -10.67
C PHE A 121 5.90 -3.18 -11.11
N GLU A 122 6.10 -1.88 -11.27
CA GLU A 122 5.04 -0.93 -11.59
C GLU A 122 5.51 0.07 -12.63
N ILE A 123 4.66 0.35 -13.60
CA ILE A 123 4.82 1.43 -14.57
C ILE A 123 3.76 2.49 -14.24
N SER A 124 4.18 3.75 -14.15
CA SER A 124 3.32 4.86 -13.76
C SER A 124 3.51 6.04 -14.69
N PRO A 125 2.73 6.17 -15.77
CA PRO A 125 2.59 7.44 -16.46
C PRO A 125 2.16 8.53 -15.49
N TYR A 126 2.91 9.62 -15.46
CA TYR A 126 2.74 10.78 -14.59
C TYR A 126 2.57 12.04 -15.44
N VAL A 127 1.70 12.91 -15.01
CA VAL A 127 1.52 14.25 -15.58
C VAL A 127 1.55 15.29 -14.47
N ASN A 128 2.15 16.45 -14.74
CA ASN A 128 2.14 17.56 -13.80
C ASN A 128 0.71 18.11 -13.63
N TYR A 129 0.49 18.93 -12.60
CA TYR A 129 -0.85 19.46 -12.30
C TYR A 129 -1.45 20.32 -13.42
N THR A 130 -0.59 20.97 -14.25
CA THR A 130 -1.03 21.78 -15.41
C THR A 130 -1.33 20.96 -16.64
N LEU A 131 -1.07 19.65 -16.61
CA LEU A 131 -1.21 18.70 -17.71
C LEU A 131 -0.38 19.02 -18.97
N ASN A 132 0.65 19.87 -18.83
CA ASN A 132 1.49 20.33 -19.92
C ASN A 132 2.77 19.50 -20.11
N ASP A 133 3.15 18.76 -19.08
CA ASP A 133 4.36 17.94 -19.08
C ASP A 133 4.11 16.59 -18.38
N GLY A 134 4.71 15.56 -18.92
CA GLY A 134 4.52 14.21 -18.40
C GLY A 134 5.74 13.33 -18.62
N MET A 135 5.82 12.27 -17.82
CA MET A 135 6.86 11.26 -17.91
C MET A 135 6.33 9.87 -17.61
N ILE A 136 7.03 8.85 -18.07
CA ILE A 136 6.78 7.46 -17.68
C ILE A 136 7.77 7.10 -16.57
N ARG A 137 7.25 6.71 -15.42
CA ARG A 137 8.05 6.25 -14.28
C ARG A 137 7.95 4.75 -14.16
N THR A 138 9.08 4.12 -13.83
CA THR A 138 9.15 2.69 -13.54
C THR A 138 9.60 2.50 -12.11
N ASN A 139 8.82 1.74 -11.32
CA ASN A 139 9.08 1.49 -9.92
C ASN A 139 9.35 -0.02 -9.72
N LEU A 140 10.50 -0.32 -9.15
CA LEU A 140 10.84 -1.63 -8.64
C LEU A 140 10.80 -1.56 -7.12
N GLY A 141 10.14 -2.50 -6.47
CA GLY A 141 9.98 -2.47 -5.02
C GLY A 141 9.94 -3.85 -4.39
N ILE A 142 10.12 -3.84 -3.08
CA ILE A 142 9.97 -5.00 -2.20
C ILE A 142 8.90 -4.65 -1.18
N ALA A 143 7.96 -5.57 -0.93
CA ALA A 143 6.90 -5.38 0.05
C ALA A 143 6.88 -6.51 1.08
N TRP A 144 6.63 -6.14 2.33
CA TRP A 144 6.38 -7.05 3.43
C TRP A 144 4.93 -6.92 3.89
N HIS A 145 4.18 -8.05 3.84
CA HIS A 145 2.77 -8.12 4.21
C HIS A 145 2.61 -8.58 5.65
N PHE A 146 1.91 -7.81 6.46
CA PHE A 146 1.50 -8.21 7.80
C PHE A 146 0.21 -9.03 7.69
N LYS A 147 0.31 -10.35 7.60
CA LYS A 147 -0.85 -11.24 7.55
C LYS A 147 -1.30 -11.61 8.96
N LYS A 148 -2.59 -11.50 9.22
CA LYS A 148 -3.19 -12.06 10.44
C LYS A 148 -2.99 -13.58 10.39
N LYS A 149 -2.32 -14.15 11.39
CA LYS A 149 -2.17 -15.60 11.53
C LYS A 149 -3.57 -16.21 11.67
N THR A 150 -4.09 -16.81 10.61
CA THR A 150 -5.32 -17.58 10.68
C THR A 150 -5.00 -18.76 11.60
N ARG A 151 -5.63 -18.84 12.77
CA ARG A 151 -5.61 -20.07 13.57
C ARG A 151 -6.23 -21.14 12.68
N GLU A 152 -5.43 -22.07 12.23
CA GLU A 152 -5.96 -23.31 11.68
C GLU A 152 -6.81 -23.94 12.80
N LEU A 153 -8.11 -23.99 12.58
CA LEU A 153 -8.99 -24.80 13.42
C LEU A 153 -8.46 -26.24 13.35
N PRO A 154 -8.20 -26.88 14.49
CA PRO A 154 -7.81 -28.28 14.47
C PRO A 154 -8.86 -29.05 13.66
N LEU A 155 -8.39 -29.81 12.67
CA LEU A 155 -9.24 -30.69 11.89
C LEU A 155 -10.07 -31.52 12.88
N PRO A 156 -11.40 -31.69 12.67
CA PRO A 156 -12.17 -32.55 13.49
C PRO A 156 -11.54 -33.95 13.43
N THR A 157 -11.08 -34.43 14.57
CA THR A 157 -10.58 -35.78 14.72
C THR A 157 -11.76 -36.68 14.40
N ASN A 158 -11.74 -37.35 13.25
CA ASN A 158 -12.69 -38.39 12.92
C ASN A 158 -12.56 -39.45 14.01
N GLY A 159 -13.44 -39.38 15.00
CA GLY A 159 -13.60 -40.44 15.97
C GLY A 159 -13.98 -41.71 15.22
N ASN A 160 -13.02 -42.58 15.06
CA ASN A 160 -13.24 -43.94 14.64
C ASN A 160 -14.24 -44.55 15.65
N LYS A 161 -15.50 -44.70 15.26
CA LYS A 161 -16.44 -45.57 15.97
C LYS A 161 -16.08 -46.97 15.54
N ASP A 162 -15.23 -47.61 16.35
CA ASP A 162 -15.19 -49.06 16.38
C ASP A 162 -16.55 -49.54 16.84
N ILE A 163 -17.25 -50.17 15.93
CA ILE A 163 -18.51 -50.92 16.19
C ILE A 163 -18.08 -52.38 16.31
N GLU A 164 -18.12 -52.87 17.51
CA GLU A 164 -18.24 -54.31 17.80
C GLU A 164 -19.60 -54.86 17.32
#